data_ae045ac8c01b2c49d6c7c0dde1c7ad16
#
_entry.id   ae045ac8c01b2c49d6c7c0dde1c7ad16
#
_cell.length_a   1.000
_cell.length_b   1.000
_cell.length_c   1.000
_cell.angle_alpha   90.00
_cell.angle_beta   90.00
_cell.angle_gamma   90.00
#
_symmetry.space_group_name_H-M   'P 1'
#
loop_
_entity.id
_entity.type
_entity.pdbx_description
1 polymer ?
#
loop_
_entity_poly.entity_id
_entity_poly.type
_entity_poly.pdbx_seq_one_letter_code
_entity_poly.pdbx_strand_id
1 'polypeptide(L)'
;MLLPDNPGTAFCAVRAFPMNPTPAATLHSDTLSYEQSGVDYDLIDPLKVTAQRAAAATAGNLAAHGFTEVAASRGESAYVVDVGPFYLASIVECLGSKALVADEMFALTGKSYYDSIAQDTIAMAINDLITVGATPLVVQAYWAAGGSDWFADEQRSQALVAGWKRACDACGVAWGGGETPALAGIVESGRIDLAASCTGLIKPKERLSVGDRLAPGDAIVLLASSGIHANGLSLARKLVERLPQGYLTPVEPGLGYGDALLAPTVLYSPVTEALHKAGITPHYCANITGHGWRKLLRHPAEHRYCIHTVPAIPSVLRFIQHHAQQDDREAYSTFNMGAGFAIFVAAADAERTVEVARAQGVAAIVAGAVEVGPKELLIEPLEIRFGQDDLQLR
;
A
#
# COMPACT_ATOMS: atom_id res chain seq x y z
N MET A 1 58.35 -1.60 53.26
CA MET A 1 58.76 -0.19 53.24
C MET A 1 57.55 0.59 52.74
N LEU A 2 56.85 1.21 53.67
CA LEU A 2 55.90 2.32 53.68
C LEU A 2 55.06 2.61 52.43
N LEU A 3 53.75 2.40 52.55
CA LEU A 3 52.71 3.10 51.91
C LEU A 3 52.58 4.55 52.40
N PRO A 4 52.11 5.52 51.68
CA PRO A 4 51.31 6.59 52.24
C PRO A 4 49.91 6.76 51.68
N ASP A 5 49.06 6.81 52.63
CA ASP A 5 47.85 7.67 52.83
C ASP A 5 47.06 8.26 51.68
N ASN A 6 45.80 7.90 51.75
CA ASN A 6 44.66 8.54 51.08
C ASN A 6 44.13 9.71 51.92
N PRO A 7 43.81 10.86 51.38
CA PRO A 7 42.75 11.66 51.96
C PRO A 7 41.68 12.17 50.99
N GLY A 8 40.48 12.10 51.45
CA GLY A 8 39.48 13.12 51.13
C GLY A 8 38.28 12.73 50.29
N THR A 9 37.30 12.15 50.96
CA THR A 9 35.92 12.16 50.52
C THR A 9 35.36 13.60 50.43
N ALA A 10 35.15 14.13 49.24
CA ALA A 10 34.38 15.33 49.05
C ALA A 10 32.93 14.93 48.76
N PHE A 11 32.05 15.23 49.72
CA PHE A 11 30.59 15.19 49.50
C PHE A 11 30.18 16.24 48.47
N CYS A 12 29.73 15.80 47.32
CA CYS A 12 29.13 16.67 46.33
C CYS A 12 27.64 16.84 46.70
N ALA A 13 27.26 18.05 47.10
CA ALA A 13 25.88 18.42 47.44
C ALA A 13 25.02 18.31 46.19
N VAL A 14 24.01 17.46 46.22
CA VAL A 14 22.97 17.36 45.19
C VAL A 14 22.12 18.63 45.29
N ARG A 15 22.23 19.53 44.31
CA ARG A 15 21.31 20.62 44.11
C ARG A 15 19.95 20.07 43.70
N ALA A 16 18.94 20.28 44.52
CA ALA A 16 17.54 20.06 44.19
C ALA A 16 17.15 20.99 43.01
N PHE A 17 16.75 20.40 41.89
CA PHE A 17 16.10 21.16 40.81
C PHE A 17 14.66 21.45 41.22
N PRO A 18 14.14 22.65 40.92
CA PRO A 18 12.73 22.96 41.16
C PRO A 18 11.85 22.08 40.31
N MET A 19 10.87 21.42 40.93
CA MET A 19 9.83 20.66 40.21
C MET A 19 9.01 21.66 39.40
N ASN A 20 9.07 21.53 38.06
CA ASN A 20 8.11 22.20 37.18
C ASN A 20 6.71 21.65 37.48
N PRO A 21 5.66 22.52 37.48
CA PRO A 21 4.30 22.05 37.64
C PRO A 21 3.96 21.09 36.51
N THR A 22 3.38 19.94 36.88
CA THR A 22 2.81 18.95 35.95
C THR A 22 1.95 19.64 34.91
N PRO A 23 2.18 19.46 33.61
CA PRO A 23 1.26 19.98 32.61
C PRO A 23 -0.11 19.36 32.86
N ALA A 24 -1.15 20.21 32.82
CA ALA A 24 -2.54 19.76 32.87
C ALA A 24 -2.73 18.62 31.87
N ALA A 25 -3.35 17.53 32.31
CA ALA A 25 -3.70 16.40 31.47
C ALA A 25 -4.49 16.93 30.26
N THR A 26 -3.85 16.98 29.10
CA THR A 26 -4.52 17.14 27.83
C THR A 26 -5.49 15.99 27.71
N LEU A 27 -6.76 16.25 27.60
CA LEU A 27 -7.78 15.27 27.19
C LEU A 27 -7.31 14.67 25.88
N HIS A 28 -6.73 13.47 25.94
CA HIS A 28 -6.43 12.70 24.74
C HIS A 28 -7.76 12.42 24.06
N SER A 29 -7.93 12.88 22.84
CA SER A 29 -9.04 12.46 22.00
C SER A 29 -9.01 10.93 21.95
N ASP A 30 -10.13 10.25 22.21
CA ASP A 30 -10.22 8.80 22.16
C ASP A 30 -10.00 8.25 20.73
N THR A 31 -9.96 9.13 19.73
CA THR A 31 -9.72 8.82 18.31
C THR A 31 -8.27 8.40 18.09
N LEU A 32 -8.07 7.23 17.46
CA LEU A 32 -6.77 6.72 17.08
C LEU A 32 -6.44 7.19 15.66
N SER A 33 -5.46 8.11 15.52
CA SER A 33 -5.02 8.60 14.22
C SER A 33 -3.84 7.80 13.64
N TYR A 34 -3.63 7.93 12.31
CA TYR A 34 -2.51 7.27 11.60
C TYR A 34 -1.16 7.84 12.04
N GLU A 35 -1.08 9.15 12.28
CA GLU A 35 0.10 9.83 12.82
C GLU A 35 0.53 9.26 14.18
N GLN A 36 -0.43 9.03 15.08
CA GLN A 36 -0.17 8.41 16.38
C GLN A 36 0.38 6.97 16.26
N SER A 37 0.19 6.32 15.11
CA SER A 37 0.71 4.97 14.83
C SER A 37 2.15 4.95 14.32
N GLY A 38 2.82 6.11 14.24
CA GLY A 38 4.23 6.25 13.83
C GLY A 38 4.43 6.51 12.33
N VAL A 39 3.37 6.80 11.57
CA VAL A 39 3.45 7.17 10.16
C VAL A 39 3.03 8.62 9.99
N ASP A 40 4.02 9.49 9.83
CA ASP A 40 3.85 10.92 9.64
C ASP A 40 4.27 11.30 8.21
N TYR A 41 3.29 11.56 7.35
CA TYR A 41 3.54 11.93 5.96
C TYR A 41 4.16 13.32 5.81
N ASP A 42 3.89 14.23 6.75
CA ASP A 42 4.46 15.59 6.71
C ASP A 42 5.98 15.57 6.89
N LEU A 43 6.51 14.56 7.60
CA LEU A 43 7.95 14.33 7.75
C LEU A 43 8.55 13.58 6.55
N ILE A 44 7.81 12.68 5.93
CA ILE A 44 8.32 11.77 4.89
C ILE A 44 8.27 12.43 3.50
N ASP A 45 7.19 13.13 3.17
CA ASP A 45 6.93 13.63 1.81
C ASP A 45 7.92 14.68 1.32
N PRO A 46 8.47 15.61 2.15
CA PRO A 46 9.52 16.52 1.71
C PRO A 46 10.80 15.82 1.20
N LEU A 47 11.18 14.70 1.86
CA LEU A 47 12.30 13.89 1.40
C LEU A 47 11.99 13.22 0.05
N LYS A 48 10.76 12.69 -0.13
CA LYS A 48 10.34 12.09 -1.40
C LYS A 48 10.41 13.09 -2.55
N VAL A 49 9.95 14.32 -2.36
CA VAL A 49 10.03 15.39 -3.38
C VAL A 49 11.48 15.68 -3.73
N THR A 50 12.36 15.78 -2.73
CA THR A 50 13.80 16.01 -2.94
C THR A 50 14.43 14.86 -3.71
N ALA A 51 14.13 13.62 -3.35
CA ALA A 51 14.61 12.42 -4.02
C ALA A 51 14.11 12.34 -5.48
N GLN A 52 12.84 12.68 -5.73
CA GLN A 52 12.29 12.72 -7.10
C GLN A 52 13.02 13.72 -7.99
N ARG A 53 13.36 14.92 -7.47
CA ARG A 53 14.14 15.93 -8.22
C ARG A 53 15.55 15.42 -8.55
N ALA A 54 16.22 14.80 -7.59
CA ALA A 54 17.54 14.22 -7.82
C ALA A 54 17.46 13.05 -8.83
N ALA A 55 16.47 12.18 -8.71
CA ALA A 55 16.24 11.09 -9.65
C ALA A 55 15.97 11.60 -11.08
N ALA A 56 15.19 12.67 -11.24
CA ALA A 56 14.91 13.27 -12.54
C ALA A 56 16.20 13.75 -13.25
N ALA A 57 17.17 14.26 -12.51
CA ALA A 57 18.45 14.68 -13.06
C ALA A 57 19.29 13.52 -13.65
N THR A 58 18.98 12.27 -13.29
CA THR A 58 19.67 11.06 -13.81
C THR A 58 19.06 10.51 -15.09
N ALA A 59 17.89 10.98 -15.52
CA ALA A 59 17.18 10.45 -16.69
C ALA A 59 18.00 10.49 -17.97
N GLY A 60 18.85 11.51 -18.13
CA GLY A 60 19.75 11.66 -19.26
C GLY A 60 20.72 10.50 -19.47
N ASN A 61 21.00 9.69 -18.44
CA ASN A 61 21.87 8.51 -18.55
C ASN A 61 21.29 7.42 -19.49
N LEU A 62 19.97 7.39 -19.69
CA LEU A 62 19.31 6.47 -20.61
C LEU A 62 19.73 6.71 -22.08
N ALA A 63 20.07 7.95 -22.43
CA ALA A 63 20.42 8.34 -23.79
C ALA A 63 21.66 7.60 -24.32
N ALA A 64 22.59 7.21 -23.45
CA ALA A 64 23.76 6.42 -23.80
C ALA A 64 23.41 5.05 -24.40
N HIS A 65 22.19 4.57 -24.11
CA HIS A 65 21.64 3.28 -24.60
C HIS A 65 20.59 3.48 -25.69
N GLY A 66 20.36 4.71 -26.15
CA GLY A 66 19.30 5.02 -27.12
C GLY A 66 17.89 4.97 -26.53
N PHE A 67 17.75 5.04 -25.20
CA PHE A 67 16.50 5.00 -24.48
C PHE A 67 16.15 6.37 -23.90
N THR A 68 14.86 6.58 -23.61
CA THR A 68 14.37 7.80 -22.96
C THR A 68 13.36 7.46 -21.87
N GLU A 69 13.24 8.32 -20.88
CA GLU A 69 12.15 8.16 -19.91
C GLU A 69 10.82 8.62 -20.50
N VAL A 70 9.73 8.02 -20.06
CA VAL A 70 8.39 8.58 -20.21
C VAL A 70 8.14 9.51 -19.03
N ALA A 71 8.42 10.82 -19.24
CA ALA A 71 8.40 11.81 -18.16
C ALA A 71 7.07 11.86 -17.39
N ALA A 72 5.94 11.58 -18.05
CA ALA A 72 4.62 11.52 -17.43
C ALA A 72 4.51 10.40 -16.36
N SER A 73 5.38 9.39 -16.40
CA SER A 73 5.39 8.33 -15.38
C SER A 73 6.00 8.74 -14.05
N ARG A 74 6.72 9.90 -13.99
CA ARG A 74 7.22 10.40 -12.72
C ARG A 74 6.09 10.85 -11.81
N GLY A 75 6.08 10.32 -10.59
CA GLY A 75 4.99 10.53 -9.64
C GLY A 75 3.80 9.57 -9.85
N GLU A 76 3.80 8.73 -10.90
CA GLU A 76 2.93 7.56 -10.99
C GLU A 76 3.44 6.42 -10.09
N SER A 77 2.67 5.32 -10.01
CA SER A 77 3.04 4.18 -9.18
C SER A 77 4.25 3.43 -9.73
N ALA A 78 4.48 3.44 -11.04
CA ALA A 78 5.62 2.79 -11.67
C ALA A 78 6.36 3.73 -12.63
N TYR A 79 7.67 3.58 -12.71
CA TYR A 79 8.53 4.32 -13.64
C TYR A 79 8.59 3.63 -15.00
N VAL A 80 8.52 4.42 -16.09
CA VAL A 80 8.44 3.90 -17.46
C VAL A 80 9.56 4.44 -18.31
N VAL A 81 10.22 3.53 -19.07
CA VAL A 81 11.30 3.81 -20.04
C VAL A 81 10.87 3.43 -21.43
N ASP A 82 11.07 4.33 -22.39
CA ASP A 82 10.92 4.03 -23.81
C ASP A 82 12.21 3.37 -24.34
N VAL A 83 12.07 2.11 -24.80
CA VAL A 83 13.16 1.31 -25.37
C VAL A 83 13.03 1.14 -26.88
N GLY A 84 12.21 1.97 -27.54
CA GLY A 84 11.96 1.97 -28.99
C GLY A 84 10.71 1.17 -29.34
N PRO A 85 10.74 -0.15 -29.45
CA PRO A 85 9.58 -0.93 -29.93
C PRO A 85 8.45 -1.09 -28.87
N PHE A 86 8.73 -0.84 -27.60
CA PHE A 86 7.80 -0.93 -26.46
C PHE A 86 8.29 -0.08 -25.29
N TYR A 87 7.50 -0.03 -24.23
CA TYR A 87 7.95 0.55 -22.97
C TYR A 87 8.26 -0.55 -21.94
N LEU A 88 9.27 -0.32 -21.10
CA LEU A 88 9.52 -1.07 -19.88
C LEU A 88 9.02 -0.27 -18.67
N ALA A 89 8.26 -0.91 -17.81
CA ALA A 89 7.85 -0.38 -16.53
C ALA A 89 8.56 -1.11 -15.40
N SER A 90 8.89 -0.41 -14.33
CA SER A 90 9.54 -0.99 -13.15
C SER A 90 9.08 -0.32 -11.86
N ILE A 91 9.06 -1.12 -10.79
CA ILE A 91 8.67 -0.72 -9.44
C ILE A 91 9.42 -1.56 -8.40
N VAL A 92 9.62 -1.01 -7.22
CA VAL A 92 9.95 -1.73 -6.00
C VAL A 92 8.98 -1.31 -4.90
N GLU A 93 8.41 -2.29 -4.20
CA GLU A 93 7.48 -2.07 -3.09
C GLU A 93 7.80 -3.00 -1.94
N CYS A 94 7.56 -2.53 -0.71
CA CYS A 94 7.65 -3.36 0.49
C CYS A 94 6.25 -3.72 1.02
N LEU A 95 6.17 -4.83 1.75
CA LEU A 95 4.93 -5.25 2.41
C LEU A 95 4.57 -4.34 3.59
N GLY A 96 5.57 -3.88 4.32
CA GLY A 96 5.37 -3.17 5.58
C GLY A 96 4.95 -4.09 6.73
N SER A 97 4.20 -3.56 7.68
CA SER A 97 3.99 -4.20 8.99
C SER A 97 2.93 -5.32 9.02
N LYS A 98 2.39 -5.77 7.89
CA LYS A 98 1.41 -6.88 7.86
C LYS A 98 2.05 -8.21 8.28
N ALA A 99 3.34 -8.42 7.97
CA ALA A 99 4.08 -9.59 8.42
C ALA A 99 4.10 -9.74 9.94
N LEU A 100 4.12 -8.63 10.68
CA LEU A 100 4.07 -8.66 12.15
C LEU A 100 2.72 -9.20 12.68
N VAL A 101 1.61 -8.95 11.98
CA VAL A 101 0.31 -9.54 12.33
C VAL A 101 0.35 -11.05 12.12
N ALA A 102 0.99 -11.51 11.03
CA ALA A 102 1.15 -12.94 10.76
C ALA A 102 1.99 -13.64 11.82
N ASP A 103 3.07 -13.01 12.29
CA ASP A 103 3.90 -13.54 13.37
C ASP A 103 3.15 -13.62 14.70
N GLU A 104 2.40 -12.57 15.08
CA GLU A 104 1.58 -12.59 16.30
C GLU A 104 0.48 -13.67 16.22
N MET A 105 -0.19 -13.79 15.09
CA MET A 105 -1.21 -14.85 14.90
C MET A 105 -0.59 -16.24 14.90
N PHE A 106 0.62 -16.42 14.37
CA PHE A 106 1.35 -17.66 14.44
C PHE A 106 1.68 -18.02 15.91
N ALA A 107 2.14 -17.07 16.70
CA ALA A 107 2.42 -17.27 18.12
C ALA A 107 1.14 -17.61 18.92
N LEU A 108 0.00 -17.00 18.58
CA LEU A 108 -1.26 -17.21 19.28
C LEU A 108 -1.97 -18.53 18.90
N THR A 109 -1.86 -18.95 17.64
CA THR A 109 -2.70 -20.02 17.07
C THR A 109 -1.93 -21.22 16.55
N GLY A 110 -0.62 -21.09 16.33
CA GLY A 110 0.21 -22.08 15.64
C GLY A 110 -0.02 -22.15 14.13
N LYS A 111 -0.89 -21.30 13.56
CA LYS A 111 -1.22 -21.27 12.13
C LYS A 111 -0.33 -20.27 11.41
N SER A 112 0.37 -20.71 10.36
CA SER A 112 1.11 -19.82 9.47
C SER A 112 0.18 -19.14 8.47
N TYR A 113 0.44 -17.84 8.22
CA TYR A 113 -0.25 -17.03 7.20
C TYR A 113 0.72 -16.53 6.13
N TYR A 114 1.95 -17.07 6.12
CA TYR A 114 2.98 -16.60 5.21
C TYR A 114 2.69 -16.88 3.72
N ASP A 115 1.76 -17.76 3.43
CA ASP A 115 1.23 -17.93 2.07
C ASP A 115 0.39 -16.73 1.60
N SER A 116 -0.44 -16.14 2.49
CA SER A 116 -1.16 -14.89 2.24
C SER A 116 -0.21 -13.70 2.22
N ILE A 117 0.75 -13.64 3.15
CA ILE A 117 1.78 -12.60 3.22
C ILE A 117 2.63 -12.54 1.94
N ALA A 118 2.95 -13.69 1.34
CA ALA A 118 3.60 -13.75 0.04
C ALA A 118 2.78 -13.08 -1.06
N GLN A 119 1.48 -13.39 -1.13
CA GLN A 119 0.57 -12.76 -2.08
C GLN A 119 0.45 -11.25 -1.84
N ASP A 120 0.35 -10.83 -0.57
CA ASP A 120 0.30 -9.41 -0.22
C ASP A 120 1.55 -8.67 -0.72
N THR A 121 2.75 -9.25 -0.53
CA THR A 121 4.00 -8.64 -0.96
C THR A 121 4.06 -8.47 -2.49
N ILE A 122 3.68 -9.51 -3.22
CA ILE A 122 3.62 -9.48 -4.69
C ILE A 122 2.56 -8.49 -5.17
N ALA A 123 1.40 -8.45 -4.51
CA ALA A 123 0.32 -7.55 -4.86
C ALA A 123 0.71 -6.07 -4.73
N MET A 124 1.55 -5.71 -3.75
CA MET A 124 2.05 -4.33 -3.62
C MET A 124 2.79 -3.90 -4.89
N ALA A 125 3.71 -4.73 -5.39
CA ALA A 125 4.48 -4.40 -6.60
C ALA A 125 3.64 -4.51 -7.87
N ILE A 126 2.89 -5.60 -8.05
CA ILE A 126 2.15 -5.85 -9.29
C ILE A 126 0.98 -4.88 -9.46
N ASN A 127 0.20 -4.63 -8.40
CA ASN A 127 -0.94 -3.72 -8.50
C ASN A 127 -0.53 -2.27 -8.76
N ASP A 128 0.65 -1.86 -8.30
CA ASP A 128 1.21 -0.55 -8.63
C ASP A 128 1.77 -0.55 -10.07
N LEU A 129 2.44 -1.63 -10.51
CA LEU A 129 2.97 -1.73 -11.87
C LEU A 129 1.88 -1.62 -12.95
N ILE A 130 0.75 -2.30 -12.75
CA ILE A 130 -0.32 -2.34 -13.75
C ILE A 130 -1.07 -1.01 -13.90
N THR A 131 -0.92 -0.07 -12.97
CA THR A 131 -1.55 1.26 -13.09
C THR A 131 -1.10 2.00 -14.34
N VAL A 132 0.14 1.79 -14.79
CA VAL A 132 0.69 2.43 -15.99
C VAL A 132 0.42 1.63 -17.28
N GLY A 133 -0.44 0.61 -17.23
CA GLY A 133 -0.82 -0.22 -18.38
C GLY A 133 0.15 -1.35 -18.69
N ALA A 134 1.06 -1.68 -17.78
CA ALA A 134 2.05 -2.73 -17.97
C ALA A 134 1.48 -4.13 -17.73
N THR A 135 1.91 -5.09 -18.56
CA THR A 135 1.82 -6.53 -18.26
C THR A 135 3.02 -6.91 -17.40
N PRO A 136 2.83 -7.44 -16.19
CA PRO A 136 3.93 -7.93 -15.36
C PRO A 136 4.70 -9.06 -16.07
N LEU A 137 6.04 -9.05 -16.02
CA LEU A 137 6.89 -10.08 -16.63
C LEU A 137 7.68 -10.86 -15.60
N VAL A 138 8.37 -10.15 -14.70
CA VAL A 138 9.24 -10.78 -13.71
C VAL A 138 9.14 -10.05 -12.37
N VAL A 139 9.06 -10.84 -11.30
CA VAL A 139 9.14 -10.39 -9.92
C VAL A 139 10.41 -10.92 -9.29
N GLN A 140 11.10 -10.09 -8.51
CA GLN A 140 12.22 -10.49 -7.67
C GLN A 140 11.88 -10.26 -6.21
N ALA A 141 12.35 -11.16 -5.35
CA ALA A 141 12.05 -11.17 -3.93
C ALA A 141 13.17 -10.50 -3.12
N TYR A 142 12.81 -9.81 -2.05
CA TYR A 142 13.69 -9.43 -0.97
C TYR A 142 13.09 -9.93 0.35
N TRP A 143 13.76 -10.89 0.99
CA TRP A 143 13.33 -11.54 2.22
C TRP A 143 14.42 -11.38 3.29
N ALA A 144 14.36 -10.30 4.06
CA ALA A 144 15.36 -9.97 5.06
C ALA A 144 14.88 -10.36 6.45
N ALA A 145 15.47 -11.40 7.05
CA ALA A 145 15.12 -11.85 8.38
C ALA A 145 16.09 -11.33 9.45
N GLY A 146 15.61 -11.20 10.70
CA GLY A 146 16.42 -10.81 11.86
C GLY A 146 17.45 -11.84 12.28
N GLY A 147 17.37 -13.07 11.74
CA GLY A 147 18.33 -14.15 11.96
C GLY A 147 18.04 -15.32 11.01
N SER A 148 19.03 -16.20 10.84
CA SER A 148 18.90 -17.39 9.98
C SER A 148 17.90 -18.41 10.50
N ASP A 149 17.58 -18.38 11.79
CA ASP A 149 16.58 -19.20 12.47
C ASP A 149 15.18 -18.99 11.92
N TRP A 150 14.86 -17.78 11.44
CA TRP A 150 13.59 -17.53 10.77
C TRP A 150 13.40 -18.42 9.53
N PHE A 151 14.44 -18.56 8.72
CA PHE A 151 14.40 -19.40 7.50
C PHE A 151 14.39 -20.90 7.82
N ALA A 152 14.89 -21.28 8.98
CA ALA A 152 14.86 -22.66 9.47
C ALA A 152 13.48 -23.09 9.99
N ASP A 153 12.57 -22.16 10.27
CA ASP A 153 11.18 -22.46 10.57
C ASP A 153 10.45 -22.94 9.29
N GLU A 154 10.36 -24.27 9.15
CA GLU A 154 9.81 -24.87 7.92
C GLU A 154 8.35 -24.45 7.66
N GLN A 155 7.55 -24.27 8.73
CA GLN A 155 6.13 -23.91 8.57
C GLN A 155 5.95 -22.53 7.98
N ARG A 156 6.76 -21.54 8.39
CA ARG A 156 6.69 -20.18 7.85
C ARG A 156 7.39 -20.08 6.49
N SER A 157 8.60 -20.61 6.37
CA SER A 157 9.41 -20.49 5.15
C SER A 157 8.79 -21.24 3.96
N GLN A 158 8.29 -22.48 4.16
CA GLN A 158 7.62 -23.21 3.09
C GLN A 158 6.30 -22.56 2.67
N ALA A 159 5.51 -22.02 3.62
CA ALA A 159 4.30 -21.27 3.31
C ALA A 159 4.62 -20.02 2.48
N LEU A 160 5.68 -19.26 2.83
CA LEU A 160 6.14 -18.09 2.07
C LEU A 160 6.51 -18.47 0.63
N VAL A 161 7.33 -19.52 0.44
CA VAL A 161 7.76 -20.00 -0.89
C VAL A 161 6.56 -20.47 -1.73
N ALA A 162 5.67 -21.27 -1.14
CA ALA A 162 4.49 -21.78 -1.82
C ALA A 162 3.51 -20.65 -2.20
N GLY A 163 3.29 -19.71 -1.29
CA GLY A 163 2.45 -18.53 -1.53
C GLY A 163 3.00 -17.63 -2.63
N TRP A 164 4.33 -17.40 -2.62
CA TRP A 164 5.02 -16.62 -3.65
C TRP A 164 4.83 -17.22 -5.05
N LYS A 165 5.08 -18.53 -5.16
CA LYS A 165 4.85 -19.25 -6.41
C LYS A 165 3.39 -19.12 -6.88
N ARG A 166 2.41 -19.37 -6.01
CA ARG A 166 0.98 -19.25 -6.36
C ARG A 166 0.60 -17.87 -6.85
N ALA A 167 1.09 -16.82 -6.18
CA ALA A 167 0.81 -15.44 -6.58
C ALA A 167 1.45 -15.09 -7.93
N CYS A 168 2.67 -15.56 -8.18
CA CYS A 168 3.31 -15.43 -9.49
C CYS A 168 2.51 -16.15 -10.60
N ASP A 169 2.07 -17.39 -10.34
CA ASP A 169 1.25 -18.15 -11.30
C ASP A 169 -0.08 -17.43 -11.59
N ALA A 170 -0.75 -16.90 -10.55
CA ALA A 170 -2.01 -16.19 -10.68
C ALA A 170 -1.89 -14.92 -11.54
N CYS A 171 -0.73 -14.27 -11.51
CA CYS A 171 -0.44 -13.07 -12.32
C CYS A 171 0.23 -13.39 -13.66
N GLY A 172 0.57 -14.65 -13.93
CA GLY A 172 1.29 -15.04 -15.14
C GLY A 172 2.71 -14.45 -15.23
N VAL A 173 3.37 -14.23 -14.08
CA VAL A 173 4.66 -13.58 -13.97
C VAL A 173 5.73 -14.58 -13.55
N ALA A 174 6.94 -14.44 -14.08
CA ALA A 174 8.07 -15.27 -13.67
C ALA A 174 8.64 -14.78 -12.32
N TRP A 175 8.97 -15.70 -11.43
CA TRP A 175 9.80 -15.41 -10.27
C TRP A 175 11.28 -15.53 -10.68
N GLY A 176 11.98 -14.39 -10.80
CA GLY A 176 13.35 -14.31 -11.31
C GLY A 176 14.43 -14.61 -10.27
N GLY A 177 14.06 -14.78 -8.98
CA GLY A 177 14.99 -14.96 -7.87
C GLY A 177 14.86 -13.86 -6.83
N GLY A 178 15.93 -13.52 -6.12
CA GLY A 178 15.94 -12.47 -5.10
C GLY A 178 17.08 -12.60 -4.11
N GLU A 179 16.96 -11.89 -2.98
CA GLU A 179 17.89 -11.87 -1.88
C GLU A 179 17.23 -12.35 -0.58
N THR A 180 17.98 -13.13 0.22
CA THR A 180 17.51 -13.68 1.51
C THR A 180 18.52 -13.42 2.63
N PRO A 181 18.80 -12.15 2.97
CA PRO A 181 19.81 -11.82 3.97
C PRO A 181 19.30 -12.06 5.40
N ALA A 182 20.20 -12.51 6.27
CA ALA A 182 20.00 -12.48 7.71
C ALA A 182 20.63 -11.20 8.27
N LEU A 183 19.80 -10.25 8.72
CA LEU A 183 20.19 -8.88 9.09
C LEU A 183 20.00 -8.61 10.59
N ALA A 184 20.72 -9.34 11.42
CA ALA A 184 20.71 -9.15 12.88
C ALA A 184 21.07 -7.70 13.25
N GLY A 185 20.25 -7.07 14.08
CA GLY A 185 20.44 -5.68 14.51
C GLY A 185 19.86 -4.62 13.53
N ILE A 186 19.45 -5.01 12.31
CA ILE A 186 18.69 -4.17 11.37
C ILE A 186 17.23 -4.61 11.40
N VAL A 187 16.97 -5.90 11.25
CA VAL A 187 15.65 -6.50 11.42
C VAL A 187 15.57 -7.13 12.81
N GLU A 188 14.45 -6.96 13.49
CA GLU A 188 14.18 -7.52 14.80
C GLU A 188 14.27 -9.06 14.78
N SER A 189 14.84 -9.66 15.82
CA SER A 189 14.96 -11.11 15.94
C SER A 189 13.59 -11.80 15.84
N GLY A 190 13.51 -12.88 15.08
CA GLY A 190 12.27 -13.63 14.84
C GLY A 190 11.30 -12.96 13.87
N ARG A 191 11.62 -11.80 13.30
CA ARG A 191 10.83 -11.06 12.31
C ARG A 191 11.47 -11.14 10.92
N ILE A 192 10.69 -10.79 9.91
CA ILE A 192 11.12 -10.69 8.52
C ILE A 192 10.57 -9.41 7.90
N ASP A 193 11.41 -8.72 7.12
CA ASP A 193 11.01 -7.64 6.22
C ASP A 193 10.94 -8.18 4.79
N LEU A 194 9.86 -7.86 4.09
CA LEU A 194 9.54 -8.40 2.77
C LEU A 194 9.32 -7.29 1.76
N ALA A 195 9.95 -7.43 0.61
CA ALA A 195 9.74 -6.54 -0.54
C ALA A 195 9.76 -7.33 -1.85
N ALA A 196 9.23 -6.71 -2.89
CA ALA A 196 9.28 -7.21 -4.25
C ALA A 196 9.63 -6.08 -5.22
N SER A 197 10.49 -6.35 -6.19
CA SER A 197 10.56 -5.53 -7.40
C SER A 197 9.83 -6.23 -8.53
N CYS A 198 9.17 -5.45 -9.38
CA CYS A 198 8.50 -5.98 -10.55
C CYS A 198 8.90 -5.20 -11.81
N THR A 199 9.21 -5.92 -12.88
CA THR A 199 9.42 -5.35 -14.22
C THR A 199 8.31 -5.83 -15.13
N GLY A 200 7.75 -4.92 -15.93
CA GLY A 200 6.66 -5.21 -16.86
C GLY A 200 6.87 -4.59 -18.22
N LEU A 201 6.03 -5.01 -19.14
CA LEU A 201 6.05 -4.63 -20.55
C LEU A 201 4.76 -3.87 -20.89
N ILE A 202 4.90 -2.71 -21.56
CA ILE A 202 3.78 -2.01 -22.19
C ILE A 202 3.89 -2.17 -23.68
N LYS A 203 3.11 -3.09 -24.23
CA LYS A 203 3.06 -3.41 -25.67
C LYS A 203 1.66 -3.90 -26.05
N PRO A 204 1.02 -3.29 -27.05
CA PRO A 204 1.51 -2.12 -27.80
C PRO A 204 1.64 -0.86 -26.92
N LYS A 205 2.34 0.18 -27.41
CA LYS A 205 2.61 1.40 -26.65
C LYS A 205 1.34 2.16 -26.25
N GLU A 206 0.27 2.01 -27.00
CA GLU A 206 -1.06 2.58 -26.76
C GLU A 206 -1.71 2.09 -25.45
N ARG A 207 -1.18 1.00 -24.86
CA ARG A 207 -1.60 0.53 -23.51
C ARG A 207 -1.12 1.44 -22.37
N LEU A 208 -0.16 2.33 -22.63
CA LEU A 208 0.34 3.26 -21.62
C LEU A 208 -0.82 4.02 -20.97
N SER A 209 -0.89 3.99 -19.66
CA SER A 209 -1.94 4.60 -18.86
C SER A 209 -1.32 5.53 -17.81
N VAL A 210 -1.03 6.77 -18.24
CA VAL A 210 -0.48 7.83 -17.38
C VAL A 210 -1.41 9.06 -17.34
N GLY A 211 -2.65 8.89 -17.76
CA GLY A 211 -3.70 9.91 -17.68
C GLY A 211 -3.72 10.91 -18.84
N ASP A 212 -2.94 10.70 -19.89
CA ASP A 212 -2.97 11.54 -21.11
C ASP A 212 -4.34 11.51 -21.83
N ARG A 213 -5.14 10.46 -21.61
CA ARG A 213 -6.51 10.30 -22.15
C ARG A 213 -7.60 10.60 -21.13
N LEU A 214 -7.26 10.82 -19.86
CA LEU A 214 -8.23 11.09 -18.80
C LEU A 214 -8.96 12.42 -19.07
N ALA A 215 -10.28 12.37 -19.17
CA ALA A 215 -11.08 13.51 -19.54
C ALA A 215 -12.44 13.54 -18.81
N PRO A 216 -13.04 14.72 -18.66
CA PRO A 216 -14.42 14.82 -18.23
C PRO A 216 -15.36 13.98 -19.11
N GLY A 217 -16.25 13.22 -18.47
CA GLY A 217 -17.11 12.24 -19.11
C GLY A 217 -16.61 10.81 -18.97
N ASP A 218 -15.39 10.59 -18.53
CA ASP A 218 -14.90 9.24 -18.22
C ASP A 218 -15.63 8.67 -16.99
N ALA A 219 -15.94 7.37 -17.06
CA ALA A 219 -16.51 6.65 -15.94
C ALA A 219 -15.41 6.18 -14.97
N ILE A 220 -15.75 6.17 -13.68
CA ILE A 220 -14.92 5.63 -12.61
C ILE A 220 -15.48 4.27 -12.23
N VAL A 221 -14.73 3.20 -12.52
CA VAL A 221 -15.04 1.84 -12.11
C VAL A 221 -14.17 1.47 -10.92
N LEU A 222 -14.81 1.06 -9.80
CA LEU A 222 -14.12 0.60 -8.60
C LEU A 222 -14.15 -0.91 -8.52
N LEU A 223 -12.97 -1.52 -8.30
CA LEU A 223 -12.78 -2.94 -8.05
C LEU A 223 -12.72 -3.18 -6.53
N ALA A 224 -13.47 -4.18 -6.08
CA ALA A 224 -13.58 -4.50 -4.65
C ALA A 224 -12.24 -4.92 -4.05
N SER A 225 -12.04 -4.56 -2.79
CA SER A 225 -10.98 -5.10 -1.93
C SER A 225 -11.46 -6.33 -1.16
N SER A 226 -10.52 -7.17 -0.72
CA SER A 226 -10.77 -8.34 0.16
C SER A 226 -10.79 -7.99 1.65
N GLY A 227 -10.44 -6.78 2.01
CA GLY A 227 -10.24 -6.32 3.38
C GLY A 227 -9.31 -5.13 3.42
N ILE A 228 -8.48 -5.06 4.46
CA ILE A 228 -7.53 -3.96 4.64
C ILE A 228 -6.41 -3.94 3.59
N HIS A 229 -6.17 -5.04 2.90
CA HIS A 229 -5.00 -5.26 2.05
C HIS A 229 -3.69 -5.16 2.85
N ALA A 230 -2.70 -4.39 2.39
CA ALA A 230 -1.42 -4.24 3.06
C ALA A 230 -1.15 -2.81 3.57
N ASN A 231 -2.16 -1.95 3.63
CA ASN A 231 -2.02 -0.57 4.07
C ASN A 231 -2.92 -0.26 5.27
N GLY A 232 -2.49 0.66 6.14
CA GLY A 232 -3.21 0.98 7.37
C GLY A 232 -2.90 0.03 8.54
N LEU A 233 -1.99 -0.92 8.36
CA LEU A 233 -1.68 -1.95 9.37
C LEU A 233 -1.05 -1.37 10.65
N SER A 234 -0.32 -0.25 10.58
CA SER A 234 0.23 0.38 11.77
C SER A 234 -0.87 0.79 12.74
N LEU A 235 -1.94 1.42 12.25
CA LEU A 235 -3.12 1.78 13.04
C LEU A 235 -3.87 0.52 13.49
N ALA A 236 -4.12 -0.43 12.59
CA ALA A 236 -4.83 -1.67 12.90
C ALA A 236 -4.12 -2.50 13.99
N ARG A 237 -2.78 -2.54 13.99
CA ARG A 237 -1.98 -3.20 15.02
C ARG A 237 -2.07 -2.46 16.37
N LYS A 238 -2.01 -1.14 16.36
CA LYS A 238 -2.15 -0.35 17.59
C LYS A 238 -3.54 -0.49 18.22
N LEU A 239 -4.57 -0.68 17.40
CA LEU A 239 -5.92 -0.91 17.88
C LEU A 239 -6.03 -2.16 18.76
N VAL A 240 -5.19 -3.17 18.57
CA VAL A 240 -5.17 -4.44 19.34
C VAL A 240 -5.09 -4.17 20.85
N GLU A 241 -4.36 -3.13 21.27
CA GLU A 241 -4.22 -2.75 22.68
C GLU A 241 -5.55 -2.33 23.34
N ARG A 242 -6.54 -1.95 22.53
CA ARG A 242 -7.88 -1.54 22.98
C ARG A 242 -8.91 -2.68 22.90
N LEU A 243 -8.56 -3.81 22.30
CA LEU A 243 -9.49 -4.91 22.06
C LEU A 243 -9.42 -5.94 23.19
N PRO A 244 -10.58 -6.45 23.69
CA PRO A 244 -10.64 -7.30 24.88
C PRO A 244 -9.92 -8.65 24.72
N GLN A 245 -9.79 -9.16 23.49
CA GLN A 245 -9.07 -10.41 23.19
C GLN A 245 -7.95 -10.18 22.16
N GLY A 246 -7.48 -8.94 22.01
CA GLY A 246 -6.44 -8.61 21.06
C GLY A 246 -6.81 -9.05 19.63
N TYR A 247 -5.88 -9.73 18.95
CA TYR A 247 -6.12 -10.26 17.60
C TYR A 247 -7.21 -11.33 17.51
N LEU A 248 -7.57 -11.97 18.61
CA LEU A 248 -8.63 -12.99 18.65
C LEU A 248 -10.03 -12.39 18.87
N THR A 249 -10.15 -11.06 19.01
CA THR A 249 -11.44 -10.38 19.13
C THR A 249 -12.31 -10.66 17.90
N PRO A 250 -13.56 -11.17 18.06
CA PRO A 250 -14.42 -11.44 16.92
C PRO A 250 -14.80 -10.16 16.15
N VAL A 251 -14.60 -10.16 14.83
CA VAL A 251 -15.12 -9.15 13.89
C VAL A 251 -16.54 -9.51 13.49
N GLU A 252 -16.75 -10.80 13.25
CA GLU A 252 -18.05 -11.41 12.96
C GLU A 252 -18.03 -12.90 13.39
N PRO A 253 -19.17 -13.59 13.42
CA PRO A 253 -19.20 -14.99 13.84
C PRO A 253 -18.23 -15.86 13.03
N GLY A 254 -17.26 -16.45 13.71
CA GLY A 254 -16.25 -17.34 13.10
C GLY A 254 -15.03 -16.62 12.47
N LEU A 255 -14.94 -15.30 12.55
CA LEU A 255 -13.84 -14.53 12.01
C LEU A 255 -13.21 -13.64 13.09
N GLY A 256 -11.99 -13.96 13.53
CA GLY A 256 -11.21 -13.14 14.45
C GLY A 256 -10.56 -11.93 13.75
N TYR A 257 -10.22 -10.92 14.54
CA TYR A 257 -9.62 -9.69 14.01
C TYR A 257 -8.30 -9.96 13.26
N GLY A 258 -7.43 -10.79 13.83
CA GLY A 258 -6.17 -11.16 13.18
C GLY A 258 -6.37 -11.91 11.86
N ASP A 259 -7.32 -12.87 11.80
CA ASP A 259 -7.67 -13.55 10.55
C ASP A 259 -8.19 -12.57 9.49
N ALA A 260 -9.05 -11.63 9.89
CA ALA A 260 -9.62 -10.64 9.01
C ALA A 260 -8.56 -9.66 8.46
N LEU A 261 -7.56 -9.28 9.29
CA LEU A 261 -6.42 -8.47 8.85
C LEU A 261 -5.51 -9.20 7.87
N LEU A 262 -5.45 -10.54 7.95
CA LEU A 262 -4.59 -11.39 7.13
C LEU A 262 -5.29 -11.93 5.87
N ALA A 263 -6.50 -11.46 5.57
CA ALA A 263 -7.11 -11.68 4.27
C ALA A 263 -6.14 -11.18 3.17
N PRO A 264 -5.82 -12.03 2.15
CA PRO A 264 -4.82 -11.69 1.15
C PRO A 264 -5.31 -10.56 0.24
N THR A 265 -4.40 -9.66 -0.13
CA THR A 265 -4.65 -8.58 -1.10
C THR A 265 -5.07 -9.15 -2.45
N VAL A 266 -6.07 -8.54 -3.07
CA VAL A 266 -6.51 -8.92 -4.41
C VAL A 266 -5.41 -8.63 -5.44
N LEU A 267 -5.16 -9.58 -6.32
CA LEU A 267 -4.27 -9.41 -7.48
C LEU A 267 -5.13 -8.92 -8.66
N TYR A 268 -4.94 -7.67 -9.08
CA TYR A 268 -5.77 -7.04 -10.13
C TYR A 268 -5.20 -7.22 -11.54
N SER A 269 -3.98 -7.76 -11.70
CA SER A 269 -3.38 -7.95 -13.03
C SER A 269 -4.20 -8.86 -13.96
N PRO A 270 -4.90 -9.93 -13.50
CA PRO A 270 -5.79 -10.69 -14.39
C PRO A 270 -6.92 -9.85 -14.97
N VAL A 271 -7.45 -8.89 -14.20
CA VAL A 271 -8.50 -7.97 -14.67
C VAL A 271 -7.95 -7.05 -15.75
N THR A 272 -6.82 -6.37 -15.52
CA THR A 272 -6.24 -5.44 -16.49
C THR A 272 -5.85 -6.15 -17.78
N GLU A 273 -5.29 -7.36 -17.71
CA GLU A 273 -5.01 -8.16 -18.89
C GLU A 273 -6.27 -8.61 -19.64
N ALA A 274 -7.34 -8.95 -18.92
CA ALA A 274 -8.62 -9.30 -19.55
C ALA A 274 -9.27 -8.08 -20.23
N LEU A 275 -9.18 -6.88 -19.66
CA LEU A 275 -9.62 -5.64 -20.29
C LEU A 275 -8.91 -5.40 -21.62
N HIS A 276 -7.59 -5.52 -21.64
CA HIS A 276 -6.84 -5.37 -22.90
C HIS A 276 -7.23 -6.39 -23.94
N LYS A 277 -7.41 -7.67 -23.56
CA LYS A 277 -7.92 -8.71 -24.48
C LYS A 277 -9.31 -8.40 -25.00
N ALA A 278 -10.15 -7.74 -24.21
CA ALA A 278 -11.48 -7.28 -24.61
C ALA A 278 -11.46 -6.00 -25.45
N GLY A 279 -10.29 -5.42 -25.72
CA GLY A 279 -10.13 -4.16 -26.47
C GLY A 279 -10.51 -2.93 -25.66
N ILE A 280 -10.59 -3.02 -24.34
CA ILE A 280 -10.83 -1.89 -23.42
C ILE A 280 -9.49 -1.34 -23.00
N THR A 281 -9.27 -0.04 -23.24
CA THR A 281 -8.03 0.64 -22.83
C THR A 281 -8.35 1.62 -21.71
N PRO A 282 -7.87 1.39 -20.48
CA PRO A 282 -8.02 2.37 -19.41
C PRO A 282 -7.37 3.71 -19.77
N HIS A 283 -8.05 4.81 -19.48
CA HIS A 283 -7.48 6.14 -19.60
C HIS A 283 -6.56 6.48 -18.45
N TYR A 284 -6.88 5.95 -17.25
CA TYR A 284 -6.07 6.05 -16.05
C TYR A 284 -6.41 4.90 -15.10
N CYS A 285 -5.47 4.56 -14.21
CA CYS A 285 -5.70 3.61 -13.13
C CYS A 285 -5.07 4.12 -11.83
N ALA A 286 -5.68 3.78 -10.70
CA ALA A 286 -5.14 4.08 -9.38
C ALA A 286 -5.28 2.87 -8.45
N ASN A 287 -4.16 2.44 -7.85
CA ASN A 287 -4.15 1.45 -6.77
C ASN A 287 -4.44 2.17 -5.45
N ILE A 288 -5.54 1.81 -4.78
CA ILE A 288 -5.99 2.47 -3.55
C ILE A 288 -5.29 1.82 -2.35
N THR A 289 -4.17 2.43 -1.97
CA THR A 289 -3.25 1.97 -0.92
C THR A 289 -3.13 3.01 0.20
N GLY A 290 -1.94 3.31 0.71
CA GLY A 290 -1.73 4.42 1.63
C GLY A 290 -2.31 5.74 1.08
N HIS A 291 -2.78 6.63 1.94
CA HIS A 291 -3.62 7.79 1.64
C HIS A 291 -5.07 7.47 1.22
N GLY A 292 -5.50 6.21 1.26
CA GLY A 292 -6.88 5.82 0.99
C GLY A 292 -7.41 6.32 -0.36
N TRP A 293 -8.65 6.79 -0.37
CA TRP A 293 -9.32 7.26 -1.59
C TRP A 293 -8.75 8.57 -2.15
N ARG A 294 -7.94 9.30 -1.39
CA ARG A 294 -7.19 10.46 -1.92
C ARG A 294 -6.28 10.09 -3.09
N LYS A 295 -5.91 8.79 -3.23
CA LYS A 295 -5.18 8.28 -4.40
C LYS A 295 -5.86 8.56 -5.74
N LEU A 296 -7.18 8.75 -5.78
CA LEU A 296 -7.91 9.16 -6.97
C LEU A 296 -7.50 10.57 -7.46
N LEU A 297 -6.94 11.41 -6.58
CA LEU A 297 -6.40 12.73 -6.91
C LEU A 297 -4.94 12.69 -7.39
N ARG A 298 -4.37 11.51 -7.64
CA ARG A 298 -2.94 11.40 -8.01
C ARG A 298 -2.61 12.11 -9.32
N HIS A 299 -3.49 12.01 -10.32
CA HIS A 299 -3.28 12.66 -11.61
C HIS A 299 -3.28 14.19 -11.46
N PRO A 300 -2.34 14.92 -12.11
CA PRO A 300 -2.17 16.37 -11.90
C PRO A 300 -3.27 17.24 -12.52
N ALA A 301 -4.03 16.75 -13.50
CA ALA A 301 -5.05 17.56 -14.18
C ALA A 301 -6.16 18.02 -13.22
N GLU A 302 -6.67 19.22 -13.51
CA GLU A 302 -7.80 19.81 -12.79
C GLU A 302 -9.11 19.17 -13.27
N HIS A 303 -9.48 18.09 -12.58
CA HIS A 303 -10.74 17.37 -12.78
C HIS A 303 -11.42 17.15 -11.42
N ARG A 304 -12.76 17.19 -11.45
CA ARG A 304 -13.58 16.72 -10.34
C ARG A 304 -13.86 15.24 -10.53
N TYR A 305 -13.58 14.44 -9.48
CA TYR A 305 -13.88 13.02 -9.44
C TYR A 305 -15.11 12.82 -8.58
N CYS A 306 -16.28 12.55 -9.19
CA CYS A 306 -17.56 12.39 -8.49
C CYS A 306 -17.87 10.91 -8.29
N ILE A 307 -18.03 10.49 -7.03
CA ILE A 307 -18.43 9.14 -6.66
C ILE A 307 -19.89 9.17 -6.21
N HIS A 308 -20.76 8.55 -6.98
CA HIS A 308 -22.21 8.46 -6.74
C HIS A 308 -22.60 7.19 -5.98
N THR A 309 -21.76 6.16 -6.04
CA THR A 309 -22.00 4.86 -5.39
C THR A 309 -20.72 4.33 -4.79
N VAL A 310 -20.77 3.93 -3.53
CA VAL A 310 -19.65 3.30 -2.83
C VAL A 310 -19.81 1.77 -2.80
N PRO A 311 -18.70 0.98 -2.88
CA PRO A 311 -18.78 -0.46 -2.80
C PRO A 311 -19.13 -0.92 -1.38
N ALA A 312 -19.47 -2.20 -1.23
CA ALA A 312 -19.61 -2.82 0.08
C ALA A 312 -18.29 -2.75 0.85
N ILE A 313 -18.35 -2.28 2.09
CA ILE A 313 -17.17 -2.16 2.95
C ILE A 313 -16.97 -3.49 3.69
N PRO A 314 -15.78 -4.12 3.58
CA PRO A 314 -15.43 -5.31 4.37
C PRO A 314 -15.61 -5.09 5.87
N SER A 315 -16.08 -6.12 6.58
CA SER A 315 -16.40 -6.06 8.01
C SER A 315 -15.21 -5.60 8.86
N VAL A 316 -14.00 -6.01 8.53
CA VAL A 316 -12.79 -5.60 9.23
C VAL A 316 -12.54 -4.09 9.18
N LEU A 317 -12.88 -3.43 8.07
CA LEU A 317 -12.68 -1.98 7.93
C LEU A 317 -13.71 -1.20 8.75
N ARG A 318 -14.98 -1.66 8.76
CA ARG A 318 -16.00 -1.11 9.66
C ARG A 318 -15.64 -1.34 11.13
N PHE A 319 -15.12 -2.51 11.46
CA PHE A 319 -14.65 -2.84 12.79
C PHE A 319 -13.53 -1.88 13.24
N ILE A 320 -12.52 -1.67 12.39
CA ILE A 320 -11.43 -0.73 12.67
C ILE A 320 -11.98 0.68 12.86
N GLN A 321 -12.78 1.18 11.92
CA GLN A 321 -13.37 2.52 11.97
C GLN A 321 -14.13 2.74 13.30
N HIS A 322 -14.97 1.79 13.69
CA HIS A 322 -15.76 1.85 14.92
C HIS A 322 -14.87 1.91 16.17
N HIS A 323 -13.94 0.96 16.31
CA HIS A 323 -13.10 0.85 17.50
C HIS A 323 -11.99 1.92 17.59
N ALA A 324 -11.56 2.46 16.45
CA ALA A 324 -10.65 3.60 16.39
C ALA A 324 -11.38 4.94 16.56
N GLN A 325 -12.72 4.93 16.58
CA GLN A 325 -13.59 6.13 16.69
C GLN A 325 -13.33 7.13 15.55
N GLN A 326 -13.06 6.64 14.36
CA GLN A 326 -12.84 7.46 13.17
C GLN A 326 -14.17 7.85 12.51
N ASP A 327 -14.28 9.09 12.07
CA ASP A 327 -15.35 9.48 11.16
C ASP A 327 -15.12 8.92 9.74
N ASP A 328 -16.13 9.06 8.88
CA ASP A 328 -16.03 8.55 7.52
C ASP A 328 -14.91 9.24 6.73
N ARG A 329 -14.70 10.56 6.89
CA ARG A 329 -13.65 11.28 6.19
C ARG A 329 -12.25 10.75 6.55
N GLU A 330 -12.00 10.50 7.84
CA GLU A 330 -10.73 9.97 8.31
C GLU A 330 -10.52 8.54 7.81
N ALA A 331 -11.54 7.67 7.89
CA ALA A 331 -11.48 6.30 7.40
C ALA A 331 -11.18 6.23 5.89
N TYR A 332 -11.88 7.04 5.06
CA TYR A 332 -11.65 7.11 3.61
C TYR A 332 -10.32 7.78 3.24
N SER A 333 -9.77 8.62 4.11
CA SER A 333 -8.43 9.19 3.91
C SER A 333 -7.30 8.20 4.21
N THR A 334 -7.58 7.12 4.95
CA THR A 334 -6.57 6.17 5.46
C THR A 334 -6.67 4.81 4.79
N PHE A 335 -7.89 4.28 4.62
CA PHE A 335 -8.15 2.92 4.18
C PHE A 335 -8.79 2.88 2.78
N ASN A 336 -8.76 1.68 2.18
CA ASN A 336 -9.40 1.45 0.88
C ASN A 336 -10.94 1.41 0.95
N MET A 337 -11.53 1.29 2.12
CA MET A 337 -12.98 1.29 2.41
C MET A 337 -13.81 0.48 1.40
N GLY A 338 -13.28 -0.68 0.97
CA GLY A 338 -13.95 -1.61 0.06
C GLY A 338 -13.57 -1.49 -1.41
N ALA A 339 -12.81 -0.46 -1.81
CA ALA A 339 -12.29 -0.31 -3.16
C ALA A 339 -10.76 -0.41 -3.17
N GLY A 340 -10.21 -1.49 -3.73
CA GLY A 340 -8.75 -1.66 -3.78
C GLY A 340 -8.10 -1.09 -5.03
N PHE A 341 -8.87 -0.91 -6.12
CA PHE A 341 -8.34 -0.41 -7.40
C PHE A 341 -9.42 0.39 -8.15
N ALA A 342 -9.02 1.47 -8.79
CA ALA A 342 -9.88 2.30 -9.62
C ALA A 342 -9.42 2.27 -11.08
N ILE A 343 -10.37 2.16 -12.00
CA ILE A 343 -10.15 2.18 -13.44
C ILE A 343 -10.99 3.29 -14.04
N PHE A 344 -10.36 4.18 -14.79
CA PHE A 344 -11.03 5.26 -15.51
C PHE A 344 -11.09 4.88 -16.99
N VAL A 345 -12.29 4.84 -17.55
CA VAL A 345 -12.55 4.42 -18.93
C VAL A 345 -13.55 5.36 -19.59
N ALA A 346 -13.61 5.35 -20.92
CA ALA A 346 -14.70 5.99 -21.63
C ALA A 346 -16.06 5.49 -21.10
N ALA A 347 -17.04 6.38 -20.93
CA ALA A 347 -18.36 6.02 -20.38
C ALA A 347 -19.02 4.84 -21.11
N ALA A 348 -18.78 4.71 -22.42
CA ALA A 348 -19.31 3.60 -23.23
C ALA A 348 -18.73 2.22 -22.84
N ASP A 349 -17.56 2.18 -22.22
CA ASP A 349 -16.89 0.94 -21.79
C ASP A 349 -17.13 0.60 -20.32
N ALA A 350 -17.85 1.43 -19.56
CA ALA A 350 -17.99 1.31 -18.11
C ALA A 350 -18.61 -0.04 -17.68
N GLU A 351 -19.77 -0.38 -18.20
CA GLU A 351 -20.48 -1.63 -17.85
C GLU A 351 -19.68 -2.86 -18.32
N ARG A 352 -19.09 -2.78 -19.50
CA ARG A 352 -18.25 -3.86 -20.03
C ARG A 352 -16.98 -4.07 -19.18
N THR A 353 -16.42 -2.99 -18.62
CA THR A 353 -15.31 -3.08 -17.65
C THR A 353 -15.73 -3.84 -16.39
N VAL A 354 -16.92 -3.56 -15.87
CA VAL A 354 -17.50 -4.29 -14.73
C VAL A 354 -17.71 -5.77 -15.05
N GLU A 355 -18.26 -6.09 -16.22
CA GLU A 355 -18.48 -7.48 -16.66
C GLU A 355 -17.16 -8.25 -16.76
N VAL A 356 -16.13 -7.65 -17.35
CA VAL A 356 -14.79 -8.25 -17.48
C VAL A 356 -14.17 -8.49 -16.09
N ALA A 357 -14.27 -7.53 -15.18
CA ALA A 357 -13.74 -7.69 -13.81
C ALA A 357 -14.45 -8.84 -13.07
N ARG A 358 -15.78 -8.91 -13.16
CA ARG A 358 -16.58 -10.00 -12.54
C ARG A 358 -16.25 -11.37 -13.15
N ALA A 359 -15.98 -11.45 -14.44
CA ALA A 359 -15.55 -12.68 -15.09
C ALA A 359 -14.18 -13.17 -14.59
N GLN A 360 -13.34 -12.27 -14.06
CA GLN A 360 -12.08 -12.61 -13.38
C GLN A 360 -12.26 -12.84 -11.86
N GLY A 361 -13.50 -12.93 -11.36
CA GLY A 361 -13.79 -13.16 -9.94
C GLY A 361 -13.66 -11.93 -9.05
N VAL A 362 -13.50 -10.74 -9.61
CA VAL A 362 -13.38 -9.49 -8.86
C VAL A 362 -14.69 -8.71 -8.94
N ALA A 363 -15.34 -8.47 -7.81
CA ALA A 363 -16.52 -7.61 -7.78
C ALA A 363 -16.17 -6.17 -8.19
N ALA A 364 -17.02 -5.57 -8.99
CA ALA A 364 -16.82 -4.23 -9.53
C ALA A 364 -18.12 -3.47 -9.68
N ILE A 365 -18.05 -2.15 -9.62
CA ILE A 365 -19.18 -1.25 -9.82
C ILE A 365 -18.76 -0.05 -10.67
N VAL A 366 -19.67 0.50 -11.48
CA VAL A 366 -19.56 1.86 -12.00
C VAL A 366 -19.90 2.79 -10.84
N ALA A 367 -18.87 3.41 -10.29
CA ALA A 367 -18.99 4.17 -9.04
C ALA A 367 -19.27 5.65 -9.25
N GLY A 368 -18.91 6.21 -10.40
CA GLY A 368 -19.02 7.63 -10.64
C GLY A 368 -18.43 8.07 -11.97
N ALA A 369 -18.12 9.35 -12.08
CA ALA A 369 -17.59 9.95 -13.29
C ALA A 369 -16.55 11.04 -13.00
N VAL A 370 -15.74 11.32 -14.00
CA VAL A 370 -14.86 12.49 -14.07
C VAL A 370 -15.64 13.66 -14.64
N GLU A 371 -15.58 14.81 -13.98
CA GLU A 371 -16.31 16.01 -14.37
C GLU A 371 -15.37 17.21 -14.57
N VAL A 372 -15.90 18.22 -15.26
CA VAL A 372 -15.24 19.54 -15.32
C VAL A 372 -15.32 20.20 -13.93
N GLY A 373 -14.21 20.60 -13.39
CA GLY A 373 -14.17 21.27 -12.08
C GLY A 373 -12.75 21.39 -11.53
N PRO A 374 -12.60 21.96 -10.35
CA PRO A 374 -11.32 21.98 -9.67
C PRO A 374 -10.86 20.55 -9.35
N LYS A 375 -9.58 20.37 -9.06
CA LYS A 375 -9.03 19.09 -8.66
C LYS A 375 -9.55 18.70 -7.26
N GLU A 376 -10.59 17.88 -7.26
CA GLU A 376 -11.24 17.41 -6.03
C GLU A 376 -11.90 16.04 -6.21
N LEU A 377 -12.05 15.32 -5.12
CA LEU A 377 -12.81 14.09 -5.01
C LEU A 377 -14.05 14.35 -4.14
N LEU A 378 -15.22 14.10 -4.71
CA LEU A 378 -16.51 14.13 -4.02
C LEU A 378 -17.02 12.70 -3.85
N ILE A 379 -17.30 12.29 -2.62
CA ILE A 379 -17.99 11.03 -2.32
C ILE A 379 -19.39 11.40 -1.86
N GLU A 380 -20.30 11.59 -2.83
CA GLU A 380 -21.63 12.16 -2.60
C GLU A 380 -22.45 11.40 -1.55
N PRO A 381 -22.51 10.04 -1.56
CA PRO A 381 -23.31 9.32 -0.56
C PRO A 381 -22.90 9.56 0.90
N LEU A 382 -21.70 10.09 1.11
CA LEU A 382 -21.11 10.31 2.44
C LEU A 382 -20.85 11.80 2.73
N GLU A 383 -21.16 12.67 1.78
CA GLU A 383 -20.89 14.11 1.86
C GLU A 383 -19.41 14.44 2.12
N ILE A 384 -18.48 13.56 1.66
CA ILE A 384 -17.03 13.73 1.83
C ILE A 384 -16.45 14.46 0.63
N ARG A 385 -15.58 15.43 0.90
CA ARG A 385 -14.81 16.16 -0.10
C ARG A 385 -13.34 16.17 0.27
N PHE A 386 -12.47 15.76 -0.67
CA PHE A 386 -11.02 15.95 -0.61
C PHE A 386 -10.60 16.91 -1.72
N GLY A 387 -9.82 17.91 -1.38
CA GLY A 387 -9.29 18.88 -2.33
C GLY A 387 -7.86 18.55 -2.78
N GLN A 388 -7.32 19.43 -3.62
CA GLN A 388 -5.96 19.28 -4.16
C GLN A 388 -4.89 19.14 -3.08
N ASP A 389 -5.03 19.86 -1.96
CA ASP A 389 -4.05 19.89 -0.88
C ASP A 389 -4.07 18.66 0.02
N ASP A 390 -5.13 17.82 -0.08
CA ASP A 390 -5.25 16.59 0.70
C ASP A 390 -4.31 15.46 0.20
N LEU A 391 -3.66 15.61 -0.98
CA LEU A 391 -2.67 14.67 -1.49
C LEU A 391 -1.53 15.41 -2.21
N GLN A 392 -0.34 15.41 -1.62
CA GLN A 392 0.87 16.04 -2.16
C GLN A 392 1.93 14.98 -2.50
N LEU A 393 1.77 14.30 -3.64
CA LEU A 393 2.71 13.24 -4.10
C LEU A 393 3.64 13.69 -5.22
N ARG A 394 3.51 14.92 -5.74
CA ARG A 394 4.31 15.48 -6.85
C ARG A 394 4.80 16.88 -6.53
#